data_09599db294f57c1e735f9ed77b5a2860
#
_entry.id   09599db294f57c1e735f9ed77b5a2860
#
_cell.length_a   1.000
_cell.length_b   1.000
_cell.length_c   1.000
_cell.angle_alpha   90.00
_cell.angle_beta   90.00
_cell.angle_gamma   90.00
#
_symmetry.space_group_name_H-M   'P 1'
#
loop_
_entity.id
_entity.type
_entity.pdbx_description
1 polymer ?
#
loop_
_entity_poly.entity_id
_entity_poly.type
_entity_poly.pdbx_seq_one_letter_code
_entity_poly.pdbx_strand_id
1 'polypeptide(L)'
;MHSAILIELIIFVKKSGMSSYKFRILIDTETDEDIFRDIIINPTDSFEVFYRAIIASFDFVGKELASFYVSNDNWDKGHEIALMDMGLGNDLNAPFIMIDTPISTVVRTKGQKLVLVYDFLKMWCFLIELVEIMPDEFIEPELYLSIGAAPHEDSKEIDFANSMGMGQSPDLGNDIDDIFSEFGEDDDDFGGFENIDDYDI
;
A
#
# COMPACT_ATOMS: atom_id res chain seq x y z
N MET A 1 -25.42 27.64 38.73
CA MET A 1 -24.66 28.25 37.61
C MET A 1 -23.29 27.62 37.36
N HIS A 2 -22.51 27.21 38.39
CA HIS A 2 -21.17 26.60 38.19
C HIS A 2 -21.15 25.25 37.47
N SER A 3 -22.22 24.43 37.62
CA SER A 3 -22.27 23.09 37.01
C SER A 3 -22.47 23.11 35.50
N ALA A 4 -23.25 24.09 34.99
CA ALA A 4 -23.48 24.20 33.53
C ALA A 4 -22.24 24.67 32.79
N ILE A 5 -21.46 25.60 33.35
CA ILE A 5 -20.21 26.11 32.78
C ILE A 5 -19.13 25.01 32.74
N LEU A 6 -19.10 24.15 33.76
CA LEU A 6 -18.16 23.04 33.84
C LEU A 6 -18.49 21.97 32.76
N ILE A 7 -19.76 21.71 32.51
CA ILE A 7 -20.24 20.79 31.49
C ILE A 7 -19.92 21.34 30.09
N GLU A 8 -20.18 22.62 29.83
CA GLU A 8 -19.81 23.25 28.56
C GLU A 8 -18.29 23.28 28.34
N LEU A 9 -17.51 23.53 29.40
CA LEU A 9 -16.04 23.50 29.33
C LEU A 9 -15.50 22.07 29.04
N ILE A 10 -16.11 21.05 29.64
CA ILE A 10 -15.78 19.65 29.41
C ILE A 10 -16.15 19.25 27.97
N ILE A 11 -17.31 19.70 27.47
CA ILE A 11 -17.72 19.47 26.07
C ILE A 11 -16.79 20.22 25.10
N PHE A 12 -16.41 21.46 25.42
CA PHE A 12 -15.47 22.24 24.61
C PHE A 12 -14.06 21.64 24.60
N VAL A 13 -13.55 21.17 25.72
CA VAL A 13 -12.24 20.49 25.82
C VAL A 13 -12.28 19.12 25.11
N LYS A 14 -13.40 18.38 25.21
CA LYS A 14 -13.58 17.14 24.42
C LYS A 14 -13.68 17.40 22.92
N LYS A 15 -14.24 18.52 22.51
CA LYS A 15 -14.41 18.90 21.11
C LYS A 15 -13.13 19.45 20.49
N SER A 16 -12.14 19.85 21.29
CA SER A 16 -10.89 20.46 20.82
C SER A 16 -9.80 19.46 20.41
N GLY A 17 -10.05 18.16 20.50
CA GLY A 17 -9.06 17.12 20.14
C GLY A 17 -9.57 16.02 19.22
N MET A 18 -10.85 16.05 18.88
CA MET A 18 -11.49 15.02 18.04
C MET A 18 -11.58 15.57 16.62
N SER A 19 -10.96 14.90 15.69
CA SER A 19 -11.01 15.24 14.26
C SER A 19 -11.01 13.95 13.46
N SER A 20 -11.57 14.02 12.27
CA SER A 20 -11.44 12.96 11.27
C SER A 20 -10.86 13.51 9.99
N TYR A 21 -10.29 12.63 9.22
CA TYR A 21 -9.72 12.90 7.89
C TYR A 21 -10.63 12.31 6.84
N LYS A 22 -10.93 13.09 5.81
CA LYS A 22 -11.57 12.59 4.61
C LYS A 22 -10.53 12.49 3.50
N PHE A 23 -10.25 11.26 3.11
CA PHE A 23 -9.34 10.97 2.01
C PHE A 23 -10.13 10.68 0.75
N ARG A 24 -9.64 11.18 -0.38
CA ARG A 24 -10.02 10.73 -1.71
C ARG A 24 -9.01 9.74 -2.21
N ILE A 25 -9.47 8.59 -2.67
CA ILE A 25 -8.69 7.47 -3.16
C ILE A 25 -9.10 7.21 -4.61
N LEU A 26 -8.23 7.50 -5.55
CA LEU A 26 -8.39 7.20 -6.97
C LEU A 26 -7.62 5.93 -7.28
N ILE A 27 -8.25 4.94 -7.89
CA ILE A 27 -7.54 3.76 -8.41
C ILE A 27 -7.01 4.08 -9.80
N ASP A 28 -5.71 3.84 -10.00
CA ASP A 28 -5.07 4.02 -11.31
C ASP A 28 -5.42 2.84 -12.22
N THR A 29 -6.17 3.13 -13.28
CA THR A 29 -6.63 2.15 -14.27
C THR A 29 -6.31 2.66 -15.67
N GLU A 30 -6.26 1.75 -16.65
CA GLU A 30 -6.05 2.08 -18.06
C GLU A 30 -7.28 2.69 -18.74
N THR A 31 -8.39 2.84 -18.02
CA THR A 31 -9.63 3.41 -18.53
C THR A 31 -9.66 4.93 -18.32
N ASP A 32 -10.34 5.65 -19.21
CA ASP A 32 -10.55 7.10 -19.10
C ASP A 32 -11.58 7.47 -18.01
N GLU A 33 -12.14 6.49 -17.29
CA GLU A 33 -13.14 6.73 -16.26
C GLU A 33 -12.47 6.93 -14.89
N ASP A 34 -12.83 8.01 -14.22
CA ASP A 34 -12.41 8.24 -12.83
C ASP A 34 -13.17 7.29 -11.91
N ILE A 35 -12.43 6.38 -11.28
CA ILE A 35 -12.95 5.45 -10.28
C ILE A 35 -12.34 5.82 -8.94
N PHE A 36 -13.16 6.37 -8.02
CA PHE A 36 -12.64 6.80 -6.73
C PHE A 36 -13.60 6.53 -5.57
N ARG A 37 -13.04 6.59 -4.38
CA ARG A 37 -13.72 6.47 -3.08
C ARG A 37 -13.32 7.63 -2.19
N ASP A 38 -14.29 8.19 -1.45
CA ASP A 38 -13.99 9.08 -0.33
C ASP A 38 -14.22 8.28 0.96
N ILE A 39 -13.19 8.20 1.80
CA ILE A 39 -13.22 7.49 3.08
C ILE A 39 -12.98 8.48 4.20
N ILE A 40 -13.80 8.42 5.25
CA ILE A 40 -13.63 9.15 6.49
C ILE A 40 -13.00 8.20 7.51
N ILE A 41 -11.92 8.65 8.18
CA ILE A 41 -11.16 7.86 9.14
C ILE A 41 -10.55 8.77 10.20
N ASN A 42 -10.33 8.26 11.42
CA ASN A 42 -9.70 9.06 12.44
C ASN A 42 -8.16 9.12 12.23
N PRO A 43 -7.54 10.27 12.50
CA PRO A 43 -6.09 10.41 12.40
C PRO A 43 -5.31 9.54 13.38
N THR A 44 -5.95 9.05 14.43
CA THR A 44 -5.38 8.13 15.43
C THR A 44 -5.42 6.67 15.00
N ASP A 45 -6.21 6.34 13.97
CA ASP A 45 -6.23 4.98 13.41
C ASP A 45 -4.90 4.68 12.72
N SER A 46 -4.53 3.39 12.70
CA SER A 46 -3.30 2.95 12.05
C SER A 46 -3.44 2.92 10.52
N PHE A 47 -2.31 2.95 9.83
CA PHE A 47 -2.28 2.74 8.38
C PHE A 47 -2.84 1.36 7.98
N GLU A 48 -2.76 0.34 8.84
CA GLU A 48 -3.38 -0.96 8.55
C GLU A 48 -4.91 -0.87 8.51
N VAL A 49 -5.52 -0.13 9.45
CA VAL A 49 -6.97 0.13 9.43
C VAL A 49 -7.36 0.87 8.16
N PHE A 50 -6.57 1.86 7.75
CA PHE A 50 -6.80 2.61 6.52
C PHE A 50 -6.65 1.73 5.28
N TYR A 51 -5.59 0.93 5.20
CA TYR A 51 -5.40 -0.06 4.14
C TYR A 51 -6.60 -0.98 3.98
N ARG A 52 -7.07 -1.59 5.08
CA ARG A 52 -8.23 -2.49 5.07
C ARG A 52 -9.51 -1.79 4.59
N ALA A 53 -9.73 -0.53 5.01
CA ALA A 53 -10.86 0.26 4.55
C ALA A 53 -10.79 0.56 3.05
N ILE A 54 -9.61 0.89 2.51
CA ILE A 54 -9.41 1.10 1.08
C ILE A 54 -9.71 -0.17 0.31
N ILE A 55 -9.06 -1.28 0.63
CA ILE A 55 -9.20 -2.55 -0.07
C ILE A 55 -10.65 -3.02 -0.08
N ALA A 56 -11.33 -2.96 1.07
CA ALA A 56 -12.75 -3.30 1.17
C ALA A 56 -13.64 -2.38 0.33
N SER A 57 -13.32 -1.09 0.20
CA SER A 57 -14.11 -0.13 -0.57
C SER A 57 -14.07 -0.35 -2.09
N PHE A 58 -13.06 -1.07 -2.58
CA PHE A 58 -12.91 -1.49 -3.97
C PHE A 58 -13.28 -2.97 -4.19
N ASP A 59 -13.84 -3.66 -3.17
CA ASP A 59 -14.19 -5.09 -3.22
C ASP A 59 -12.99 -6.02 -3.51
N PHE A 60 -11.78 -5.59 -3.13
CA PHE A 60 -10.57 -6.41 -3.23
C PHE A 60 -10.44 -7.37 -2.04
N VAL A 61 -9.81 -8.52 -2.24
CA VAL A 61 -9.66 -9.56 -1.21
C VAL A 61 -8.61 -9.19 -0.16
N GLY A 62 -7.55 -8.47 -0.56
CA GLY A 62 -6.52 -7.98 0.35
C GLY A 62 -5.58 -9.06 0.88
N LYS A 63 -5.19 -10.04 0.06
CA LYS A 63 -4.27 -11.12 0.42
C LYS A 63 -2.82 -10.84 0.05
N GLU A 64 -2.61 -9.88 -0.85
CA GLU A 64 -1.30 -9.56 -1.38
C GLU A 64 -0.56 -8.53 -0.52
N LEU A 65 0.74 -8.42 -0.73
CA LEU A 65 1.57 -7.42 -0.07
C LEU A 65 1.20 -6.01 -0.52
N ALA A 66 1.37 -5.07 0.39
CA ALA A 66 1.06 -3.68 0.12
C ALA A 66 2.01 -2.73 0.87
N SER A 67 2.22 -1.54 0.30
CA SER A 67 2.93 -0.46 0.96
C SER A 67 2.32 0.89 0.58
N PHE A 68 2.17 1.75 1.59
CA PHE A 68 1.97 3.17 1.33
C PHE A 68 3.31 3.86 1.13
N TYR A 69 3.30 4.90 0.33
CA TYR A 69 4.42 5.81 0.14
C TYR A 69 3.95 7.24 0.39
N VAL A 70 4.67 7.99 1.19
CA VAL A 70 4.48 9.43 1.28
C VAL A 70 4.78 10.03 -0.10
N SER A 71 3.92 10.92 -0.59
CA SER A 71 4.06 11.43 -1.95
C SER A 71 4.07 12.96 -1.99
N ASN A 72 4.57 13.49 -3.09
CA ASN A 72 4.55 14.90 -3.44
C ASN A 72 3.45 15.20 -4.48
N ASP A 73 3.46 16.43 -5.01
CA ASP A 73 2.47 16.85 -6.01
C ASP A 73 2.59 16.13 -7.36
N ASN A 74 3.75 15.51 -7.64
CA ASN A 74 3.99 14.75 -8.86
C ASN A 74 3.72 13.24 -8.69
N TRP A 75 3.23 12.81 -7.51
CA TRP A 75 3.00 11.42 -7.15
C TRP A 75 4.29 10.58 -7.07
N ASP A 76 5.46 11.24 -6.86
CA ASP A 76 6.71 10.51 -6.62
C ASP A 76 6.64 9.77 -5.28
N LYS A 77 7.11 8.52 -5.25
CA LYS A 77 7.14 7.68 -4.05
C LYS A 77 8.30 8.09 -3.15
N GLY A 78 7.97 8.50 -1.92
CA GLY A 78 8.94 8.84 -0.87
C GLY A 78 9.04 7.75 0.19
N HIS A 79 8.99 8.15 1.48
CA HIS A 79 9.12 7.23 2.61
C HIS A 79 8.02 6.16 2.61
N GLU A 80 8.42 4.92 2.84
CA GLU A 80 7.55 3.74 2.80
C GLU A 80 6.92 3.45 4.18
N ILE A 81 5.66 2.98 4.14
CA ILE A 81 4.94 2.42 5.27
C ILE A 81 4.45 1.04 4.82
N ALA A 82 5.13 -0.02 5.22
CA ALA A 82 4.91 -1.37 4.74
C ALA A 82 3.82 -2.10 5.54
N LEU A 83 3.09 -3.02 4.90
CA LEU A 83 2.10 -3.86 5.57
C LEU A 83 2.76 -4.76 6.62
N MET A 84 3.97 -5.26 6.33
CA MET A 84 4.76 -6.08 7.26
C MET A 84 6.24 -5.77 7.14
N ASP A 85 6.99 -6.03 8.21
CA ASP A 85 8.44 -5.92 8.21
C ASP A 85 9.04 -7.12 7.45
N MET A 86 9.71 -6.83 6.34
CA MET A 86 10.42 -7.82 5.52
C MET A 86 11.89 -7.98 5.95
N GLY A 87 12.34 -7.25 6.96
CA GLY A 87 13.73 -7.27 7.44
C GLY A 87 14.76 -6.75 6.42
N LEU A 88 14.34 -6.02 5.39
CA LEU A 88 15.19 -5.57 4.30
C LEU A 88 15.75 -4.15 4.51
N GLY A 89 15.35 -3.46 5.59
CA GLY A 89 15.78 -2.10 5.90
C GLY A 89 17.05 -2.04 6.73
N ASN A 90 17.96 -1.09 6.44
CA ASN A 90 18.97 -0.66 7.38
C ASN A 90 18.34 0.30 8.40
N ASP A 91 18.80 0.33 9.64
CA ASP A 91 18.24 1.10 10.77
C ASP A 91 17.89 2.57 10.47
N LEU A 92 18.54 3.19 9.48
CA LEU A 92 18.32 4.60 9.12
C LEU A 92 17.21 4.84 8.07
N ASN A 93 16.84 3.82 7.31
CA ASN A 93 15.84 3.90 6.24
C ASN A 93 14.80 2.77 6.32
N ALA A 94 14.65 2.16 7.49
CA ALA A 94 13.64 1.15 7.69
C ALA A 94 12.24 1.74 7.42
N PRO A 95 11.35 1.02 6.71
CA PRO A 95 9.99 1.46 6.51
C PRO A 95 9.24 1.55 7.85
N PHE A 96 8.27 2.43 7.94
CA PHE A 96 7.28 2.34 9.00
C PHE A 96 6.40 1.10 8.77
N ILE A 97 5.86 0.53 9.84
CA ILE A 97 4.96 -0.62 9.74
C ILE A 97 3.52 -0.13 9.93
N MET A 98 2.62 -0.56 9.04
CA MET A 98 1.24 -0.04 8.99
C MET A 98 0.49 -0.20 10.30
N ILE A 99 0.63 -1.34 10.99
CA ILE A 99 -0.10 -1.63 12.24
C ILE A 99 0.32 -0.70 13.38
N ASP A 100 1.59 -0.30 13.42
CA ASP A 100 2.17 0.50 14.51
C ASP A 100 2.18 2.00 14.22
N THR A 101 1.79 2.40 13.00
CA THR A 101 1.89 3.79 12.55
C THR A 101 0.52 4.45 12.46
N PRO A 102 0.16 5.35 13.41
CA PRO A 102 -1.03 6.20 13.28
C PRO A 102 -0.94 7.11 12.05
N ILE A 103 -2.06 7.34 11.38
CA ILE A 103 -2.13 8.19 10.18
C ILE A 103 -1.57 9.58 10.47
N SER A 104 -1.90 10.17 11.63
CA SER A 104 -1.42 11.51 12.04
C SER A 104 0.08 11.62 12.26
N THR A 105 0.81 10.51 12.34
CA THR A 105 2.26 10.51 12.39
C THR A 105 2.85 11.06 11.09
N VAL A 106 2.22 10.74 9.98
CA VAL A 106 2.70 11.03 8.61
C VAL A 106 1.87 12.14 7.95
N VAL A 107 0.53 12.06 8.05
CA VAL A 107 -0.39 12.99 7.37
C VAL A 107 -0.97 13.98 8.38
N ARG A 108 -0.79 15.29 8.12
CA ARG A 108 -1.16 16.36 9.05
C ARG A 108 -1.89 17.53 8.42
N THR A 109 -1.78 17.70 7.12
CA THR A 109 -2.31 18.88 6.42
C THR A 109 -3.12 18.47 5.22
N LYS A 110 -4.21 19.21 4.97
CA LYS A 110 -4.99 19.07 3.75
C LYS A 110 -4.12 19.22 2.50
N GLY A 111 -4.38 18.40 1.50
CA GLY A 111 -3.62 18.33 0.25
C GLY A 111 -2.41 17.38 0.31
N GLN A 112 -2.07 16.82 1.49
CA GLN A 112 -1.04 15.78 1.53
C GLN A 112 -1.46 14.55 0.76
N LYS A 113 -0.47 13.98 0.05
CA LYS A 113 -0.66 12.86 -0.87
C LYS A 113 0.08 11.63 -0.40
N LEU A 114 -0.52 10.48 -0.68
CA LEU A 114 0.06 9.16 -0.48
C LEU A 114 -0.19 8.34 -1.75
N VAL A 115 0.69 7.39 -2.02
CA VAL A 115 0.46 6.33 -3.00
C VAL A 115 0.39 5.00 -2.25
N LEU A 116 -0.68 4.23 -2.45
CA LEU A 116 -0.74 2.85 -2.00
C LEU A 116 -0.48 1.95 -3.21
N VAL A 117 0.52 1.07 -3.08
CA VAL A 117 0.75 -0.02 -4.02
C VAL A 117 0.28 -1.31 -3.37
N TYR A 118 -0.57 -2.02 -4.05
CA TYR A 118 -1.10 -3.32 -3.64
C TYR A 118 -0.82 -4.35 -4.72
N ASP A 119 -0.43 -5.55 -4.35
CA ASP A 119 0.02 -6.60 -5.24
C ASP A 119 1.20 -6.16 -6.13
N PHE A 120 2.43 -6.34 -5.64
CA PHE A 120 3.64 -5.91 -6.34
C PHE A 120 3.89 -6.62 -7.68
N LEU A 121 3.13 -7.66 -8.01
CA LEU A 121 3.17 -8.31 -9.32
C LEU A 121 2.22 -7.63 -10.31
N LYS A 122 0.97 -7.34 -9.88
CA LYS A 122 -0.04 -6.65 -10.70
C LYS A 122 0.07 -5.13 -10.61
N MET A 123 0.78 -4.60 -9.60
CA MET A 123 1.01 -3.17 -9.42
C MET A 123 -0.28 -2.34 -9.40
N TRP A 124 -1.26 -2.74 -8.56
CA TRP A 124 -2.40 -1.88 -8.30
C TRP A 124 -1.95 -0.63 -7.54
N CYS A 125 -2.14 0.54 -8.17
CA CYS A 125 -1.80 1.83 -7.60
C CYS A 125 -3.05 2.60 -7.22
N PHE A 126 -3.06 3.16 -6.00
CA PHE A 126 -4.11 4.03 -5.52
C PHE A 126 -3.48 5.37 -5.16
N LEU A 127 -3.98 6.43 -5.80
CA LEU A 127 -3.58 7.81 -5.56
C LEU A 127 -4.49 8.40 -4.49
N ILE A 128 -3.91 8.85 -3.38
CA ILE A 128 -4.64 9.19 -2.16
C ILE A 128 -4.32 10.63 -1.77
N GLU A 129 -5.35 11.43 -1.52
CA GLU A 129 -5.20 12.81 -1.06
C GLU A 129 -6.07 13.09 0.15
N LEU A 130 -5.51 13.75 1.18
CA LEU A 130 -6.29 14.29 2.29
C LEU A 130 -7.07 15.53 1.81
N VAL A 131 -8.35 15.35 1.51
CA VAL A 131 -9.17 16.44 0.94
C VAL A 131 -9.84 17.31 2.00
N GLU A 132 -10.05 16.79 3.21
CA GLU A 132 -10.69 17.56 4.28
C GLU A 132 -10.30 17.06 5.67
N ILE A 133 -10.21 17.97 6.63
CA ILE A 133 -10.10 17.70 8.06
C ILE A 133 -11.39 18.19 8.72
N MET A 134 -12.13 17.27 9.33
CA MET A 134 -13.44 17.54 9.92
C MET A 134 -13.36 17.56 11.45
N PRO A 135 -14.22 18.33 12.13
CA PRO A 135 -14.19 18.46 13.59
C PRO A 135 -14.88 17.31 14.33
N ASP A 136 -15.34 16.28 13.62
CA ASP A 136 -16.08 15.16 14.20
C ASP A 136 -15.18 13.91 14.23
N GLU A 137 -15.42 13.03 15.22
CA GLU A 137 -14.77 11.72 15.31
C GLU A 137 -15.77 10.64 14.91
N PHE A 138 -15.27 9.61 14.23
CA PHE A 138 -16.06 8.46 13.82
C PHE A 138 -15.64 7.22 14.65
N ILE A 139 -16.55 6.28 14.85
CA ILE A 139 -16.28 5.08 15.65
C ILE A 139 -15.37 4.13 14.85
N GLU A 140 -15.56 4.09 13.53
CA GLU A 140 -14.82 3.26 12.59
C GLU A 140 -14.75 3.96 11.23
N PRO A 141 -13.84 3.54 10.31
CA PRO A 141 -13.76 4.11 8.97
C PRO A 141 -15.08 3.99 8.22
N GLU A 142 -15.47 5.06 7.52
CA GLU A 142 -16.73 5.13 6.77
C GLU A 142 -16.47 5.40 5.28
N LEU A 143 -17.05 4.58 4.40
CA LEU A 143 -17.12 4.87 2.98
C LEU A 143 -18.16 5.95 2.72
N TYR A 144 -17.71 7.19 2.56
CA TYR A 144 -18.56 8.37 2.39
C TYR A 144 -19.11 8.53 0.96
N LEU A 145 -18.27 8.23 -0.05
CA LEU A 145 -18.64 8.36 -1.45
C LEU A 145 -17.96 7.27 -2.29
N SER A 146 -18.73 6.71 -3.24
CA SER A 146 -18.23 5.72 -4.20
C SER A 146 -18.63 6.14 -5.60
N ILE A 147 -17.66 6.39 -6.49
CA ILE A 147 -17.85 6.76 -7.88
C ILE A 147 -17.11 5.76 -8.76
N GLY A 148 -17.76 5.35 -9.83
CA GLY A 148 -17.27 4.35 -10.77
C GLY A 148 -17.33 2.90 -10.23
N ALA A 149 -17.43 1.94 -11.12
CA ALA A 149 -17.37 0.52 -10.79
C ALA A 149 -15.92 0.10 -10.55
N ALA A 150 -15.63 -0.50 -9.39
CA ALA A 150 -14.29 -1.02 -9.13
C ALA A 150 -13.94 -2.10 -10.16
N PRO A 151 -12.69 -2.13 -10.68
CA PRO A 151 -12.22 -3.23 -11.50
C PRO A 151 -12.15 -4.50 -10.66
N HIS A 152 -12.27 -5.67 -11.30
CA HIS A 152 -12.01 -6.92 -10.59
C HIS A 152 -10.52 -7.03 -10.23
N GLU A 153 -10.18 -7.44 -9.01
CA GLU A 153 -8.80 -7.56 -8.51
C GLU A 153 -7.89 -8.38 -9.44
N ASP A 154 -8.46 -9.38 -10.14
CA ASP A 154 -7.73 -10.24 -11.08
C ASP A 154 -7.76 -9.74 -12.53
N SER A 155 -8.34 -8.56 -12.81
CA SER A 155 -8.43 -8.04 -14.18
C SER A 155 -7.13 -7.47 -14.73
N LYS A 156 -6.17 -7.12 -13.87
CA LYS A 156 -4.88 -6.57 -14.27
C LYS A 156 -3.90 -7.70 -14.56
N GLU A 157 -3.28 -7.66 -15.75
CA GLU A 157 -2.26 -8.62 -16.13
C GLU A 157 -0.93 -8.33 -15.41
N ILE A 158 -0.10 -9.37 -15.24
CA ILE A 158 1.21 -9.23 -14.62
C ILE A 158 2.16 -8.59 -15.65
N ASP A 159 2.65 -7.40 -15.34
CA ASP A 159 3.67 -6.73 -16.14
C ASP A 159 5.08 -7.19 -15.71
N PHE A 160 5.55 -8.28 -16.29
CA PHE A 160 6.88 -8.82 -16.00
C PHE A 160 8.02 -7.86 -16.37
N ALA A 161 7.83 -7.00 -17.37
CA ALA A 161 8.86 -6.06 -17.80
C ALA A 161 9.15 -4.99 -16.74
N ASN A 162 8.10 -4.46 -16.09
CA ASN A 162 8.23 -3.50 -15.02
C ASN A 162 8.61 -4.14 -13.67
N SER A 163 8.15 -5.36 -13.38
CA SER A 163 8.44 -6.05 -12.11
C SER A 163 9.90 -6.51 -12.00
N MET A 164 10.57 -6.76 -13.12
CA MET A 164 12.00 -7.15 -13.15
C MET A 164 12.97 -5.97 -13.33
N GLY A 165 12.50 -4.71 -13.30
CA GLY A 165 13.38 -3.55 -13.50
C GLY A 165 13.94 -3.42 -14.92
N MET A 166 13.41 -4.15 -15.89
CA MET A 166 13.83 -4.12 -17.29
C MET A 166 13.17 -2.99 -18.11
N GLY A 167 12.47 -2.09 -17.49
CA GLY A 167 11.88 -0.92 -18.12
C GLY A 167 12.93 0.15 -18.42
N GLN A 168 13.72 -0.05 -19.46
CA GLN A 168 14.45 0.82 -20.38
C GLN A 168 15.73 0.14 -20.87
N SER A 169 15.59 -0.75 -21.83
CA SER A 169 16.70 -1.04 -22.75
C SER A 169 16.19 -0.76 -24.15
N PRO A 170 16.85 0.11 -24.91
CA PRO A 170 16.53 0.27 -26.31
C PRO A 170 16.98 -0.98 -27.06
N ASP A 171 16.05 -1.63 -27.73
CA ASP A 171 16.28 -2.55 -28.84
C ASP A 171 17.21 -3.75 -28.55
N LEU A 172 16.70 -4.76 -27.84
CA LEU A 172 17.26 -6.11 -27.87
C LEU A 172 16.29 -7.05 -28.61
N GLY A 173 16.15 -6.81 -29.91
CA GLY A 173 15.72 -7.83 -30.82
C GLY A 173 16.80 -8.92 -30.87
N ASN A 174 16.40 -10.17 -30.64
CA ASN A 174 17.10 -11.45 -30.93
C ASN A 174 18.09 -12.03 -29.92
N ASP A 175 18.36 -11.47 -28.74
CA ASP A 175 19.38 -12.06 -27.84
C ASP A 175 18.81 -12.91 -26.69
N ILE A 176 17.49 -13.17 -26.65
CA ILE A 176 16.92 -14.04 -25.62
C ILE A 176 17.30 -15.51 -25.81
N ASP A 177 17.47 -15.95 -27.03
CA ASP A 177 17.91 -17.32 -27.35
C ASP A 177 19.37 -17.58 -26.98
N ASP A 178 20.22 -16.54 -26.97
CA ASP A 178 21.64 -16.66 -26.57
C ASP A 178 21.83 -16.75 -25.05
N ILE A 179 20.97 -16.13 -24.26
CA ILE A 179 21.07 -16.20 -22.79
C ILE A 179 20.66 -17.58 -22.25
N PHE A 180 19.73 -18.26 -22.91
CA PHE A 180 19.34 -19.62 -22.53
C PHE A 180 20.28 -20.69 -23.09
N SER A 181 21.08 -20.39 -24.10
CA SER A 181 22.07 -21.34 -24.63
C SER A 181 23.33 -21.46 -23.76
N GLU A 182 23.66 -20.46 -22.96
CA GLU A 182 24.82 -20.48 -22.05
C GLU A 182 24.56 -21.28 -20.75
N PHE A 183 23.30 -21.62 -20.44
CA PHE A 183 22.93 -22.50 -19.32
C PHE A 183 22.71 -23.96 -19.71
N GLY A 184 22.97 -24.34 -20.98
CA GLY A 184 22.63 -25.65 -21.54
C GLY A 184 23.78 -26.59 -21.86
N GLU A 185 25.05 -26.26 -21.61
CA GLU A 185 26.21 -27.13 -21.88
C GLU A 185 27.12 -27.24 -20.66
N ASP A 186 26.67 -27.92 -19.61
CA ASP A 186 27.52 -28.66 -18.66
C ASP A 186 26.73 -29.85 -18.10
N ASP A 187 26.35 -30.76 -19.01
CA ASP A 187 26.14 -32.17 -18.68
C ASP A 187 27.54 -32.80 -18.60
N ASP A 188 27.98 -33.08 -17.39
CA ASP A 188 28.84 -34.19 -17.00
C ASP A 188 29.62 -33.83 -15.72
N ASP A 189 28.97 -33.93 -14.57
CA ASP A 189 29.59 -34.46 -13.32
C ASP A 189 28.61 -34.48 -12.15
N PHE A 190 27.56 -35.26 -12.24
CA PHE A 190 26.84 -35.71 -11.02
C PHE A 190 27.29 -37.12 -10.69
N GLY A 191 28.56 -37.22 -10.28
CA GLY A 191 29.15 -38.43 -9.70
C GLY A 191 28.55 -38.73 -8.33
N GLY A 192 27.84 -39.87 -8.25
CA GLY A 192 27.83 -40.75 -7.11
C GLY A 192 27.11 -40.25 -5.84
N PHE A 193 25.82 -40.42 -5.76
CA PHE A 193 25.17 -40.63 -4.45
C PHE A 193 25.52 -42.07 -4.01
N GLU A 194 26.46 -42.19 -3.08
CA GLU A 194 26.71 -43.42 -2.34
C GLU A 194 25.49 -43.75 -1.46
N ASN A 195 25.02 -44.99 -1.56
CA ASN A 195 23.90 -45.54 -0.80
C ASN A 195 24.13 -45.44 0.71
N ILE A 196 23.13 -44.94 1.41
CA ILE A 196 23.07 -44.81 2.90
C ILE A 196 22.83 -46.18 3.61
N ASP A 197 22.95 -47.30 2.92
CA ASP A 197 22.65 -48.63 3.48
C ASP A 197 23.84 -49.35 4.11
N ASP A 198 25.02 -48.72 4.31
CA ASP A 198 26.23 -49.35 4.88
C ASP A 198 26.64 -48.83 6.26
N TYR A 199 25.69 -48.49 7.15
CA TYR A 199 26.01 -48.38 8.59
C TYR A 199 25.13 -49.35 9.40
N ASP A 200 25.55 -50.63 9.41
CA ASP A 200 25.34 -51.52 10.52
C ASP A 200 26.32 -51.14 11.66
N ILE A 201 25.78 -50.74 12.79
CA ILE A 201 26.06 -51.20 14.20
C ILE A 201 25.19 -50.35 15.14
#